data_68701b5cf2b739976576963f487b5ab4
#
_entry.id   68701b5cf2b739976576963f487b5ab4
#
_cell.length_a   1.000
_cell.length_b   1.000
_cell.length_c   1.000
_cell.angle_alpha   90.00
_cell.angle_beta   90.00
_cell.angle_gamma   90.00
#
_symmetry.space_group_name_H-M   'P 1'
#
loop_
_entity.id
_entity.type
_entity.pdbx_description
1 polymer ?
#
loop_
_entity_poly.entity_id
_entity_poly.type
_entity_poly.pdbx_seq_one_letter_code
_entity_poly.pdbx_strand_id
1 'polypeptide(L)'
;VDYLQASTKWHTIPQLVKLFTTLNTNMKKLFLLLLIVPVLAIAQPRQKPGVTYDAVITRVIDGDTVAFQADFLPAPLKKELSIRVYGVDTPEKGFRAACPSEAQRGEAASAFTKQAVAASTKRQVVLMDWDKYGGRVLGDVILNGQSLRVMLIQNGFAREYYGEAKTSWCQ
;
A
#
# COMPACT_ATOMS: atom_id res chain seq x y z
N VAL A 1 -8.89 15.95 43.30
CA VAL A 1 -8.60 15.58 41.90
C VAL A 1 -7.21 16.08 41.63
N ASP A 2 -6.20 15.20 41.89
CA ASP A 2 -4.79 15.56 41.81
C ASP A 2 -4.23 15.15 40.46
N TYR A 3 -3.75 16.14 39.71
CA TYR A 3 -2.94 15.93 38.52
C TYR A 3 -1.50 15.60 38.93
N LEU A 4 -1.09 14.33 38.75
CA LEU A 4 0.29 13.91 38.92
C LEU A 4 1.14 14.44 37.74
N GLN A 5 1.99 15.42 38.02
CA GLN A 5 3.04 15.88 37.13
C GLN A 5 4.12 14.80 37.01
N ALA A 6 4.24 14.18 35.85
CA ALA A 6 5.38 13.33 35.52
C ALA A 6 6.60 14.21 35.19
N SER A 7 7.47 14.40 36.16
CA SER A 7 8.78 15.02 35.99
C SER A 7 9.71 14.04 35.28
N THR A 8 9.96 14.24 34.00
CA THR A 8 11.01 13.52 33.25
C THR A 8 12.38 14.09 33.62
N LYS A 9 13.13 13.37 34.47
CA LYS A 9 14.52 13.68 34.85
C LYS A 9 15.44 13.54 33.62
N TRP A 10 15.88 14.65 33.07
CA TRP A 10 16.95 14.75 32.08
C TRP A 10 18.34 14.55 32.74
N HIS A 11 18.73 13.31 33.15
CA HIS A 11 20.00 13.05 33.82
C HIS A 11 21.02 12.32 32.94
N THR A 12 20.80 12.10 31.66
CA THR A 12 21.66 11.27 30.82
C THR A 12 22.65 12.03 29.91
N ILE A 13 22.52 13.35 29.76
CA ILE A 13 23.37 14.14 28.85
C ILE A 13 24.84 14.31 29.35
N PRO A 14 25.14 14.48 30.64
CA PRO A 14 26.52 14.68 31.09
C PRO A 14 27.45 13.45 30.94
N GLN A 15 26.88 12.24 30.95
CA GLN A 15 27.68 11.01 30.84
C GLN A 15 28.18 10.78 29.39
N LEU A 16 27.38 11.11 28.39
CA LEU A 16 27.75 11.01 26.97
C LEU A 16 28.86 11.98 26.58
N VAL A 17 28.85 13.19 27.14
CA VAL A 17 29.89 14.21 26.89
C VAL A 17 31.22 13.78 27.46
N LYS A 18 31.27 13.17 28.68
CA LYS A 18 32.51 12.64 29.28
C LYS A 18 33.10 11.48 28.48
N LEU A 19 32.26 10.62 27.89
CA LEU A 19 32.73 9.51 27.03
C LEU A 19 33.42 10.04 25.77
N PHE A 20 32.96 11.13 25.22
CA PHE A 20 33.52 11.74 24.00
C PHE A 20 34.86 12.41 24.21
N THR A 21 35.17 12.91 25.45
CA THR A 21 36.42 13.59 25.75
C THR A 21 37.59 12.62 26.01
N THR A 22 37.32 11.36 26.34
CA THR A 22 38.35 10.34 26.63
C THR A 22 38.73 9.46 25.42
N LEU A 23 38.02 9.58 24.30
CA LEU A 23 38.31 8.82 23.10
C LEU A 23 39.55 9.35 22.35
N ASN A 24 40.47 8.45 22.00
CA ASN A 24 41.64 8.74 21.17
C ASN A 24 41.20 9.36 19.82
N THR A 25 42.03 10.25 19.24
CA THR A 25 41.76 11.02 18.01
C THR A 25 41.34 10.13 16.84
N ASN A 26 41.88 8.94 16.74
CA ASN A 26 41.53 7.98 15.68
C ASN A 26 40.12 7.36 15.89
N MET A 27 39.72 7.11 17.14
CA MET A 27 38.40 6.64 17.48
C MET A 27 37.32 7.73 17.29
N LYS A 28 37.69 9.01 17.57
CA LYS A 28 36.78 10.15 17.26
C LYS A 28 36.49 10.28 15.79
N LYS A 29 37.49 10.05 14.90
CA LYS A 29 37.28 10.05 13.44
C LYS A 29 36.41 8.88 12.99
N LEU A 30 36.58 7.70 13.60
CA LEU A 30 35.74 6.52 13.29
C LEU A 30 34.30 6.71 13.75
N PHE A 31 34.10 7.34 14.93
CA PHE A 31 32.77 7.66 15.45
C PHE A 31 32.06 8.72 14.61
N LEU A 32 32.82 9.73 14.11
CA LEU A 32 32.28 10.75 13.23
C LEU A 32 31.88 10.17 11.83
N LEU A 33 32.63 9.16 11.36
CA LEU A 33 32.27 8.45 10.11
C LEU A 33 31.03 7.58 10.27
N LEU A 34 30.79 7.03 11.48
CA LEU A 34 29.60 6.21 11.76
C LEU A 34 28.32 7.05 11.89
N LEU A 35 28.45 8.35 12.18
CA LEU A 35 27.30 9.27 12.26
C LEU A 35 26.85 9.81 10.88
N ILE A 36 27.65 9.59 9.82
CA ILE A 36 27.28 9.88 8.43
C ILE A 36 26.75 8.58 7.77
N VAL A 37 25.86 7.89 8.45
CA VAL A 37 24.98 6.93 7.74
C VAL A 37 24.00 7.82 6.97
N PRO A 38 24.02 7.80 5.62
CA PRO A 38 22.97 8.47 4.87
C PRO A 38 21.68 7.78 5.33
N VAL A 39 20.80 8.53 5.99
CA VAL A 39 19.41 8.13 6.13
C VAL A 39 18.91 8.05 4.68
N LEU A 40 18.99 6.84 4.12
CA LEU A 40 18.26 6.52 2.90
C LEU A 40 16.81 6.84 3.25
N ALA A 41 16.36 8.01 2.82
CA ALA A 41 14.96 8.38 2.86
C ALA A 41 14.27 7.34 1.99
N ILE A 42 13.79 6.26 2.63
CA ILE A 42 12.89 5.31 1.99
C ILE A 42 11.68 6.16 1.66
N ALA A 43 11.54 6.49 0.39
CA ALA A 43 10.38 7.22 -0.11
C ALA A 43 9.16 6.41 0.31
N GLN A 44 8.43 6.92 1.29
CA GLN A 44 7.18 6.29 1.73
C GLN A 44 6.24 6.28 0.52
N PRO A 45 5.66 5.13 0.18
CA PRO A 45 4.70 5.10 -0.91
C PRO A 45 3.59 6.13 -0.62
N ARG A 46 3.19 6.88 -1.64
CA ARG A 46 2.13 7.90 -1.56
C ARG A 46 0.80 7.25 -1.19
N GLN A 47 0.62 6.96 0.09
CA GLN A 47 -0.58 6.32 0.60
C GLN A 47 -1.59 7.41 0.96
N LYS A 48 -2.76 7.38 0.34
CA LYS A 48 -3.89 8.22 0.76
C LYS A 48 -4.48 7.66 2.04
N PRO A 49 -4.93 8.51 2.98
CA PRO A 49 -5.70 8.03 4.13
C PRO A 49 -7.00 7.40 3.64
N GLY A 50 -7.44 6.35 4.30
CA GLY A 50 -8.67 5.64 3.95
C GLY A 50 -9.34 5.05 5.19
N VAL A 51 -10.63 4.72 5.04
CA VAL A 51 -11.42 4.06 6.07
C VAL A 51 -11.55 2.58 5.73
N THR A 52 -11.26 1.73 6.70
CA THR A 52 -11.27 0.27 6.52
C THR A 52 -12.60 -0.33 6.98
N TYR A 53 -13.15 -1.21 6.16
CA TYR A 53 -14.36 -1.98 6.43
C TYR A 53 -14.12 -3.47 6.18
N ASP A 54 -14.70 -4.34 6.98
CA ASP A 54 -14.83 -5.75 6.63
C ASP A 54 -15.75 -5.87 5.41
N ALA A 55 -15.40 -6.73 4.47
CA ALA A 55 -16.11 -6.79 3.20
C ALA A 55 -16.24 -8.21 2.65
N VAL A 56 -17.35 -8.44 1.98
CA VAL A 56 -17.58 -9.63 1.13
C VAL A 56 -17.22 -9.25 -0.29
N ILE A 57 -16.15 -9.84 -0.82
CA ILE A 57 -15.78 -9.69 -2.22
C ILE A 57 -16.71 -10.58 -3.05
N THR A 58 -17.51 -9.97 -3.93
CA THR A 58 -18.50 -10.67 -4.73
C THR A 58 -17.91 -11.22 -6.03
N ARG A 59 -16.98 -10.49 -6.63
CA ARG A 59 -16.29 -10.92 -7.87
C ARG A 59 -14.99 -10.15 -8.09
N VAL A 60 -14.07 -10.74 -8.83
CA VAL A 60 -12.88 -10.10 -9.36
C VAL A 60 -13.15 -9.66 -10.80
N ILE A 61 -13.01 -8.38 -11.06
CA ILE A 61 -13.27 -7.77 -12.39
C ILE A 61 -11.99 -7.83 -13.22
N ASP A 62 -10.90 -7.32 -12.66
CA ASP A 62 -9.56 -7.27 -13.27
C ASP A 62 -8.49 -7.61 -12.24
N GLY A 63 -7.22 -7.54 -12.63
CA GLY A 63 -6.09 -7.75 -11.71
C GLY A 63 -6.10 -6.78 -10.53
N ASP A 64 -6.48 -5.52 -10.76
CA ASP A 64 -6.51 -4.45 -9.76
C ASP A 64 -7.92 -3.98 -9.38
N THR A 65 -8.96 -4.65 -9.82
CA THR A 65 -10.33 -4.20 -9.59
C THR A 65 -11.22 -5.36 -9.13
N VAL A 66 -11.88 -5.18 -7.99
CA VAL A 66 -12.84 -6.14 -7.46
C VAL A 66 -14.19 -5.47 -7.16
N ALA A 67 -15.27 -6.24 -7.16
CA ALA A 67 -16.55 -5.82 -6.62
C ALA A 67 -16.73 -6.37 -5.21
N PHE A 68 -17.36 -5.59 -4.34
CA PHE A 68 -17.62 -5.95 -2.96
C PHE A 68 -19.01 -5.51 -2.52
N GLN A 69 -19.56 -6.20 -1.54
CA GLN A 69 -20.83 -5.88 -0.92
C GLN A 69 -20.64 -4.70 0.05
N ALA A 70 -21.46 -3.66 -0.12
CA ALA A 70 -21.40 -2.40 0.62
C ALA A 70 -22.66 -2.24 1.50
N ASP A 71 -22.89 -3.16 2.43
CA ASP A 71 -24.07 -3.20 3.30
C ASP A 71 -24.17 -2.00 4.23
N PHE A 72 -23.06 -1.26 4.42
CA PHE A 72 -23.03 -0.01 5.19
C PHE A 72 -23.71 1.17 4.46
N LEU A 73 -24.05 1.02 3.18
CA LEU A 73 -24.78 2.06 2.44
C LEU A 73 -26.28 1.98 2.75
N PRO A 74 -26.93 3.13 3.06
CA PRO A 74 -28.37 3.17 3.31
C PRO A 74 -29.16 2.91 2.01
N ALA A 75 -30.34 2.31 2.13
CA ALA A 75 -31.28 2.25 1.02
C ALA A 75 -31.70 3.68 0.60
N PRO A 76 -31.92 3.97 -0.72
CA PRO A 76 -31.95 3.04 -1.86
C PRO A 76 -30.59 2.89 -2.59
N LEU A 77 -29.47 3.23 -1.95
CA LEU A 77 -28.17 3.18 -2.61
C LEU A 77 -27.78 1.75 -3.00
N LYS A 78 -26.95 1.66 -4.04
CA LYS A 78 -26.48 0.39 -4.59
C LYS A 78 -25.62 -0.34 -3.55
N LYS A 79 -25.98 -1.58 -3.25
CA LYS A 79 -25.27 -2.40 -2.24
C LYS A 79 -24.02 -3.10 -2.77
N GLU A 80 -23.69 -3.00 -4.05
CA GLU A 80 -22.45 -3.50 -4.62
C GLU A 80 -21.66 -2.33 -5.21
N LEU A 81 -20.41 -2.18 -4.79
CA LEU A 81 -19.47 -1.22 -5.33
C LEU A 81 -18.25 -1.92 -5.92
N SER A 82 -17.65 -1.28 -6.92
CA SER A 82 -16.34 -1.69 -7.42
C SER A 82 -15.26 -0.86 -6.76
N ILE A 83 -14.16 -1.49 -6.35
CA ILE A 83 -12.96 -0.83 -5.85
C ILE A 83 -11.80 -1.12 -6.79
N ARG A 84 -11.11 -0.07 -7.21
CA ARG A 84 -9.83 -0.14 -7.90
C ARG A 84 -8.70 0.06 -6.91
N VAL A 85 -7.73 -0.84 -6.91
CA VAL A 85 -6.55 -0.74 -6.07
C VAL A 85 -5.75 0.49 -6.45
N TYR A 86 -5.61 1.42 -5.49
CA TYR A 86 -4.88 2.67 -5.67
C TYR A 86 -3.38 2.44 -5.73
N GLY A 87 -2.71 3.20 -6.58
CA GLY A 87 -1.25 3.18 -6.69
C GLY A 87 -0.69 2.03 -7.52
N VAL A 88 -1.53 1.35 -8.32
CA VAL A 88 -1.08 0.30 -9.25
C VAL A 88 -1.69 0.44 -10.64
N ASP A 89 -0.96 -0.09 -11.60
CA ASP A 89 -1.42 -0.39 -12.95
C ASP A 89 -1.15 -1.86 -13.26
N THR A 90 -2.19 -2.59 -13.61
CA THR A 90 -2.10 -3.96 -14.11
C THR A 90 -2.28 -3.99 -15.62
N PRO A 91 -1.73 -5.01 -16.33
CA PRO A 91 -2.01 -5.19 -17.75
C PRO A 91 -3.51 -5.35 -18.00
N GLU A 92 -3.98 -4.77 -19.08
CA GLU A 92 -5.36 -4.95 -19.54
C GLU A 92 -5.58 -6.36 -20.09
N LYS A 93 -6.81 -6.84 -20.05
CA LYS A 93 -7.17 -8.18 -20.55
C LYS A 93 -8.19 -8.12 -21.68
N GLY A 94 -8.26 -9.23 -22.45
CA GLY A 94 -9.20 -9.35 -23.55
C GLY A 94 -9.04 -8.24 -24.59
N PHE A 95 -10.17 -7.70 -25.06
CA PHE A 95 -10.20 -6.67 -26.12
C PHE A 95 -9.65 -5.29 -25.69
N ARG A 96 -9.42 -5.06 -24.39
CA ARG A 96 -8.85 -3.79 -23.90
C ARG A 96 -7.31 -3.78 -23.95
N ALA A 97 -6.70 -4.95 -24.08
CA ALA A 97 -5.25 -5.05 -24.18
C ALA A 97 -4.77 -4.50 -25.53
N ALA A 98 -3.64 -3.77 -25.49
CA ALA A 98 -3.04 -3.19 -26.68
C ALA A 98 -2.34 -4.24 -27.57
N CYS A 99 -2.02 -5.41 -27.01
CA CYS A 99 -1.37 -6.51 -27.72
C CYS A 99 -1.64 -7.87 -27.03
N PRO A 100 -1.39 -9.02 -27.75
CA PRO A 100 -1.61 -10.35 -27.18
C PRO A 100 -0.82 -10.63 -25.92
N SER A 101 0.43 -10.14 -25.81
CA SER A 101 1.25 -10.34 -24.62
C SER A 101 0.71 -9.60 -23.41
N GLU A 102 0.17 -8.40 -23.59
CA GLU A 102 -0.54 -7.68 -22.52
C GLU A 102 -1.81 -8.43 -22.08
N ALA A 103 -2.63 -8.91 -23.05
CA ALA A 103 -3.83 -9.67 -22.75
C ALA A 103 -3.52 -10.89 -21.87
N GLN A 104 -2.48 -11.65 -22.23
CA GLN A 104 -2.05 -12.81 -21.47
C GLN A 104 -1.61 -12.43 -20.04
N ARG A 105 -0.84 -11.35 -19.88
CA ARG A 105 -0.42 -10.84 -18.56
C ARG A 105 -1.62 -10.34 -17.75
N GLY A 106 -2.60 -9.70 -18.38
CA GLY A 106 -3.82 -9.23 -17.74
C GLY A 106 -4.68 -10.39 -17.21
N GLU A 107 -4.79 -11.48 -17.98
CA GLU A 107 -5.46 -12.70 -17.50
C GLU A 107 -4.70 -13.32 -16.32
N ALA A 108 -3.36 -13.36 -16.37
CA ALA A 108 -2.55 -13.86 -15.27
C ALA A 108 -2.71 -13.01 -13.99
N ALA A 109 -2.71 -11.67 -14.11
CA ALA A 109 -2.96 -10.77 -13.00
C ALA A 109 -4.37 -10.99 -12.39
N SER A 110 -5.38 -11.14 -13.24
CA SER A 110 -6.75 -11.44 -12.81
C SER A 110 -6.87 -12.80 -12.12
N ALA A 111 -6.17 -13.82 -12.63
CA ALA A 111 -6.13 -15.15 -12.03
C ALA A 111 -5.44 -15.11 -10.65
N PHE A 112 -4.34 -14.39 -10.52
CA PHE A 112 -3.67 -14.18 -9.25
C PHE A 112 -4.59 -13.54 -8.21
N THR A 113 -5.27 -12.45 -8.57
CA THR A 113 -6.20 -11.77 -7.66
C THR A 113 -7.36 -12.67 -7.26
N LYS A 114 -7.94 -13.46 -8.19
CA LYS A 114 -8.97 -14.45 -7.89
C LYS A 114 -8.48 -15.48 -6.88
N GLN A 115 -7.28 -16.00 -7.07
CA GLN A 115 -6.67 -16.98 -6.19
C GLN A 115 -6.39 -16.40 -4.79
N ALA A 116 -5.85 -15.17 -4.72
CA ALA A 116 -5.60 -14.49 -3.46
C ALA A 116 -6.89 -14.22 -2.66
N VAL A 117 -7.96 -13.80 -3.34
CA VAL A 117 -9.28 -13.62 -2.72
C VAL A 117 -9.85 -14.95 -2.24
N ALA A 118 -9.77 -16.01 -3.05
CA ALA A 118 -10.30 -17.33 -2.69
C ALA A 118 -9.57 -17.95 -1.49
N ALA A 119 -8.24 -17.76 -1.42
CA ALA A 119 -7.41 -18.27 -0.31
C ALA A 119 -7.56 -17.48 1.00
N SER A 120 -8.16 -16.26 0.95
CA SER A 120 -8.30 -15.42 2.13
C SER A 120 -9.55 -15.75 2.94
N THR A 121 -9.43 -15.80 4.26
CA THR A 121 -10.54 -15.96 5.21
C THR A 121 -11.02 -14.61 5.76
N LYS A 122 -10.10 -13.66 5.94
CA LYS A 122 -10.40 -12.28 6.34
C LYS A 122 -10.19 -11.34 5.17
N ARG A 123 -11.23 -10.60 4.81
CA ARG A 123 -11.22 -9.67 3.68
C ARG A 123 -11.73 -8.32 4.14
N GLN A 124 -10.97 -7.27 3.83
CA GLN A 124 -11.31 -5.89 4.16
C GLN A 124 -11.08 -5.00 2.94
N VAL A 125 -11.79 -3.90 2.86
CA VAL A 125 -11.59 -2.85 1.87
C VAL A 125 -11.20 -1.56 2.58
N VAL A 126 -10.24 -0.84 2.01
CA VAL A 126 -9.85 0.50 2.46
C VAL A 126 -10.37 1.48 1.43
N LEU A 127 -11.37 2.27 1.79
CA LEU A 127 -12.00 3.24 0.90
C LEU A 127 -11.26 4.58 1.04
N MET A 128 -10.72 5.11 -0.03
CA MET A 128 -9.87 6.31 -0.03
C MET A 128 -10.55 7.49 -0.73
N ASP A 129 -11.07 7.28 -1.95
CA ASP A 129 -11.61 8.35 -2.79
C ASP A 129 -12.53 7.76 -3.86
N TRP A 130 -13.24 8.63 -4.61
CA TRP A 130 -13.94 8.24 -5.82
C TRP A 130 -12.98 8.24 -7.02
N ASP A 131 -13.12 7.24 -7.89
CA ASP A 131 -12.43 7.26 -9.18
C ASP A 131 -13.01 8.38 -10.08
N LYS A 132 -12.13 9.05 -10.80
CA LYS A 132 -12.50 10.15 -11.73
C LYS A 132 -13.53 9.77 -12.80
N TYR A 133 -13.69 8.48 -13.07
CA TYR A 133 -14.67 7.99 -14.06
C TYR A 133 -16.06 7.69 -13.46
N GLY A 134 -16.24 7.87 -12.15
CA GLY A 134 -17.48 7.54 -11.44
C GLY A 134 -17.75 6.04 -11.28
N GLY A 135 -18.69 5.70 -10.40
CA GLY A 135 -19.17 4.31 -10.21
C GLY A 135 -18.15 3.32 -9.61
N ARG A 136 -16.94 3.77 -9.31
CA ARG A 136 -15.86 2.97 -8.75
C ARG A 136 -15.12 3.76 -7.67
N VAL A 137 -14.75 3.09 -6.60
CA VAL A 137 -13.98 3.67 -5.50
C VAL A 137 -12.50 3.40 -5.74
N LEU A 138 -11.63 4.35 -5.40
CA LEU A 138 -10.19 4.14 -5.24
C LEU A 138 -9.91 3.68 -3.83
N GLY A 139 -9.08 2.66 -3.66
CA GLY A 139 -8.76 2.15 -2.35
C GLY A 139 -7.78 1.00 -2.37
N ASP A 140 -7.83 0.15 -1.36
CA ASP A 140 -7.06 -1.09 -1.32
C ASP A 140 -7.94 -2.24 -0.82
N VAL A 141 -7.51 -3.46 -1.08
CA VAL A 141 -8.12 -4.69 -0.60
C VAL A 141 -7.12 -5.39 0.31
N ILE A 142 -7.54 -5.65 1.54
CA ILE A 142 -6.70 -6.31 2.54
C ILE A 142 -7.16 -7.77 2.67
N LEU A 143 -6.28 -8.69 2.36
CA LEU A 143 -6.52 -10.13 2.36
C LEU A 143 -5.65 -10.77 3.43
N ASN A 144 -6.26 -11.29 4.50
CA ASN A 144 -5.55 -11.84 5.68
C ASN A 144 -4.50 -10.88 6.25
N GLY A 145 -4.77 -9.56 6.24
CA GLY A 145 -3.85 -8.52 6.71
C GLY A 145 -2.83 -8.04 5.69
N GLN A 146 -2.78 -8.60 4.49
CA GLN A 146 -1.87 -8.18 3.42
C GLN A 146 -2.61 -7.32 2.38
N SER A 147 -1.98 -6.23 1.96
CA SER A 147 -2.46 -5.35 0.89
C SER A 147 -2.38 -6.05 -0.46
N LEU A 148 -3.48 -6.07 -1.21
CA LEU A 148 -3.50 -6.60 -2.58
C LEU A 148 -2.57 -5.79 -3.50
N ARG A 149 -2.47 -4.48 -3.29
CA ARG A 149 -1.49 -3.64 -3.98
C ARG A 149 -0.07 -4.19 -3.84
N VAL A 150 0.35 -4.45 -2.60
CA VAL A 150 1.69 -4.97 -2.29
C VAL A 150 1.89 -6.35 -2.91
N MET A 151 0.89 -7.23 -2.80
CA MET A 151 0.94 -8.57 -3.37
C MET A 151 1.11 -8.54 -4.89
N LEU A 152 0.36 -7.69 -5.60
CA LEU A 152 0.44 -7.55 -7.06
C LEU A 152 1.82 -7.06 -7.52
N ILE A 153 2.36 -6.03 -6.85
CA ILE A 153 3.68 -5.47 -7.19
C ILE A 153 4.78 -6.49 -6.93
N GLN A 154 4.79 -7.12 -5.75
CA GLN A 154 5.83 -8.08 -5.36
C GLN A 154 5.87 -9.32 -6.25
N ASN A 155 4.73 -9.73 -6.80
CA ASN A 155 4.63 -10.86 -7.72
C ASN A 155 4.74 -10.46 -9.21
N GLY A 156 5.01 -9.20 -9.52
CA GLY A 156 5.23 -8.72 -10.89
C GLY A 156 3.95 -8.61 -11.74
N PHE A 157 2.78 -8.66 -11.12
CA PHE A 157 1.49 -8.52 -11.80
C PHE A 157 1.04 -7.07 -11.94
N ALA A 158 1.68 -6.13 -11.23
CA ALA A 158 1.40 -4.70 -11.31
C ALA A 158 2.68 -3.89 -11.23
N ARG A 159 2.60 -2.65 -11.71
CA ARG A 159 3.61 -1.60 -11.53
C ARG A 159 3.02 -0.49 -10.67
N GLU A 160 3.87 0.25 -9.96
CA GLU A 160 3.42 1.47 -9.27
C GLU A 160 2.89 2.47 -10.28
N TYR A 161 1.74 3.10 -9.96
CA TYR A 161 1.09 4.06 -10.82
C TYR A 161 0.23 5.03 -10.02
N TYR A 162 0.54 6.31 -10.12
CA TYR A 162 -0.16 7.38 -9.40
C TYR A 162 -0.77 8.44 -10.32
N GLY A 163 -0.94 8.12 -11.61
CA GLY A 163 -1.56 9.00 -12.59
C GLY A 163 -0.60 9.60 -13.63
N GLU A 164 0.64 9.15 -13.66
CA GLU A 164 1.65 9.49 -14.67
C GLU A 164 1.29 8.88 -16.04
N ALA A 165 2.14 9.08 -17.04
CA ALA A 165 2.02 8.38 -18.31
C ALA A 165 2.23 6.87 -18.10
N LYS A 166 1.28 6.05 -18.55
CA LYS A 166 1.38 4.60 -18.45
C LYS A 166 2.53 4.05 -19.31
N THR A 167 3.31 3.15 -18.73
CA THR A 167 4.32 2.38 -19.47
C THR A 167 3.64 1.20 -20.16
N SER A 168 4.00 0.95 -21.43
CA SER A 168 3.46 -0.19 -22.19
C SER A 168 3.73 -1.53 -21.52
N TRP A 169 2.76 -2.43 -21.56
CA TRP A 169 2.86 -3.84 -21.19
C TRP A 169 3.18 -4.75 -22.37
N CYS A 170 3.22 -4.19 -23.60
CA CYS A 170 3.58 -4.90 -24.82
C CYS A 170 5.10 -5.03 -24.93
N GLN A 171 5.59 -6.25 -24.78
CA GLN A 171 6.98 -6.63 -25.00
C GLN A 171 7.02 -8.02 -25.63
#